data_1ce791944668c8b15b5369324d1131cb
#
_entry.id   1ce791944668c8b15b5369324d1131cb
#
_cell.length_a   1.000
_cell.length_b   1.000
_cell.length_c   1.000
_cell.angle_alpha   90.00
_cell.angle_beta   90.00
_cell.angle_gamma   90.00
#
_symmetry.space_group_name_H-M   'P 1'
#
loop_
_entity.id
_entity.type
_entity.pdbx_description
1 polymer ?
#
loop_
_entity_poly.entity_id
_entity_poly.type
_entity_poly.pdbx_seq_one_letter_code
_entity_poly.pdbx_strand_id
1 'polypeptide(L)'
;MKIAILGTRGIPNNYGGFEQFAECFAVYLAQQKYEVYVYNSHNHVFQEKQYRGVHIIHQYDPEDKMGSAGQFIYDLNCILDSRKRNFDIILQLGYTSSSIWSFLFPKKSTIITNMDGLEWKRTKYSKTTQKFLKFAEQKAVKGSNYLIADSLGIKQYLQEKYNVEATYIAYGAEPFLKQKEELLSVYNVEKNNYNLLIARFEPENNIEVILDGIVDSKDDKVVLVVGNSNNSFGNHLKNKFSSYQNICFTGGIYNKEHLDNLRYFSNLYFHGHSVGGTNPSLLEAMAAKALIVAHNNEFNRAILQENAFYFSDAADIKRLIETVKRTDHDQMVQDNFDTIIQEFNWNKINESYLRLFEKSLQ
;
A
#
# COMPACT_ATOMS: atom_id res chain seq x y z
N MET A 1 -27.59 -5.59 -0.46
CA MET A 1 -26.92 -4.56 0.37
C MET A 1 -26.58 -3.37 -0.51
N LYS A 2 -26.77 -2.17 0.03
CA LYS A 2 -26.34 -0.91 -0.57
C LYS A 2 -25.10 -0.41 0.16
N ILE A 3 -23.97 -0.34 -0.52
CA ILE A 3 -22.65 -0.20 0.08
C ILE A 3 -21.99 1.08 -0.43
N ALA A 4 -21.38 1.84 0.45
CA ALA A 4 -20.52 2.98 0.11
C ALA A 4 -19.07 2.74 0.52
N ILE A 5 -18.11 3.12 -0.31
CA ILE A 5 -16.68 3.12 -0.02
C ILE A 5 -16.19 4.57 -0.03
N LEU A 6 -15.65 5.01 1.11
CA LEU A 6 -15.11 6.33 1.37
C LEU A 6 -13.63 6.25 1.75
N GLY A 7 -12.93 7.38 1.76
CA GLY A 7 -11.52 7.45 2.20
C GLY A 7 -10.51 7.13 1.09
N THR A 8 -10.93 7.20 -0.15
CA THR A 8 -10.10 7.07 -1.35
C THR A 8 -10.24 8.32 -2.21
N ARG A 9 -9.27 8.62 -3.06
CA ARG A 9 -9.38 9.69 -4.06
C ARG A 9 -10.23 9.29 -5.25
N GLY A 10 -10.55 8.00 -5.39
CA GLY A 10 -11.49 7.48 -6.37
C GLY A 10 -10.96 6.32 -7.21
N ILE A 11 -11.88 5.78 -8.02
CA ILE A 11 -11.61 4.71 -8.99
C ILE A 11 -11.97 5.18 -10.41
N PRO A 12 -11.35 4.62 -11.51
CA PRO A 12 -10.27 3.63 -11.48
C PRO A 12 -8.99 4.15 -10.84
N ASN A 13 -8.15 3.24 -10.33
CA ASN A 13 -6.93 3.59 -9.62
C ASN A 13 -5.96 4.42 -10.46
N ASN A 14 -5.54 5.57 -9.93
CA ASN A 14 -4.50 6.42 -10.48
C ASN A 14 -3.57 7.01 -9.40
N TYR A 15 -3.64 6.50 -8.15
CA TYR A 15 -2.93 7.11 -7.03
C TYR A 15 -2.20 6.11 -6.12
N GLY A 16 -2.90 5.18 -5.48
CA GLY A 16 -2.27 4.38 -4.43
C GLY A 16 -3.01 3.11 -4.03
N GLY A 17 -2.62 2.56 -2.87
CA GLY A 17 -3.10 1.27 -2.41
C GLY A 17 -4.59 1.24 -2.12
N PHE A 18 -5.14 2.26 -1.47
CA PHE A 18 -6.59 2.30 -1.19
C PHE A 18 -7.43 2.41 -2.44
N GLU A 19 -6.97 3.13 -3.46
CA GLU A 19 -7.64 3.22 -4.75
C GLU A 19 -7.61 1.87 -5.48
N GLN A 20 -6.48 1.17 -5.45
CA GLN A 20 -6.35 -0.18 -6.01
C GLN A 20 -7.29 -1.17 -5.31
N PHE A 21 -7.31 -1.17 -3.99
CA PHE A 21 -8.24 -2.00 -3.21
C PHE A 21 -9.70 -1.65 -3.52
N ALA A 22 -10.03 -0.36 -3.49
CA ALA A 22 -11.40 0.12 -3.73
C ALA A 22 -11.89 -0.29 -5.12
N GLU A 23 -11.05 -0.18 -6.15
CA GLU A 23 -11.38 -0.63 -7.50
C GLU A 23 -11.64 -2.14 -7.55
N CYS A 24 -10.71 -2.95 -7.04
CA CYS A 24 -10.84 -4.41 -7.04
C CYS A 24 -12.08 -4.86 -6.27
N PHE A 25 -12.30 -4.35 -5.07
CA PHE A 25 -13.38 -4.76 -4.20
C PHE A 25 -14.74 -4.25 -4.66
N ALA A 26 -14.85 -2.99 -5.09
CA ALA A 26 -16.11 -2.43 -5.58
C ALA A 26 -16.60 -3.16 -6.84
N VAL A 27 -15.69 -3.46 -7.77
CA VAL A 27 -16.04 -4.22 -9.00
C VAL A 27 -16.46 -5.64 -8.65
N TYR A 28 -15.74 -6.31 -7.72
CA TYR A 28 -16.13 -7.63 -7.22
C TYR A 28 -17.55 -7.62 -6.62
N LEU A 29 -17.87 -6.66 -5.75
CA LEU A 29 -19.21 -6.53 -5.16
C LEU A 29 -20.29 -6.26 -6.21
N ALA A 30 -20.03 -5.41 -7.22
CA ALA A 30 -20.96 -5.15 -8.30
C ALA A 30 -21.23 -6.42 -9.14
N GLN A 31 -20.23 -7.26 -9.38
CA GLN A 31 -20.39 -8.57 -10.04
C GLN A 31 -21.26 -9.53 -9.21
N GLN A 32 -21.20 -9.42 -7.86
CA GLN A 32 -22.11 -10.14 -6.94
C GLN A 32 -23.51 -9.51 -6.84
N LYS A 33 -23.82 -8.54 -7.70
CA LYS A 33 -25.13 -7.83 -7.78
C LYS A 33 -25.48 -6.98 -6.56
N TYR A 34 -24.49 -6.53 -5.78
CA TYR A 34 -24.70 -5.52 -4.77
C TYR A 34 -24.74 -4.11 -5.39
N GLU A 35 -25.47 -3.20 -4.77
CA GLU A 35 -25.52 -1.78 -5.16
C GLU A 35 -24.34 -1.05 -4.52
N VAL A 36 -23.30 -0.73 -5.29
CA VAL A 36 -22.02 -0.23 -4.79
C VAL A 36 -21.76 1.19 -5.27
N TYR A 37 -21.32 2.03 -4.33
CA TYR A 37 -20.96 3.42 -4.56
C TYR A 37 -19.53 3.68 -4.08
N VAL A 38 -18.74 4.35 -4.91
CA VAL A 38 -17.39 4.84 -4.52
C VAL A 38 -17.39 6.36 -4.63
N TYR A 39 -16.84 7.00 -3.60
CA TYR A 39 -16.66 8.44 -3.59
C TYR A 39 -15.32 8.78 -4.25
N ASN A 40 -15.40 9.61 -5.33
CA ASN A 40 -14.25 10.13 -6.03
C ASN A 40 -14.07 11.61 -5.71
N SER A 41 -12.82 12.07 -5.65
CA SER A 41 -12.49 13.50 -5.71
C SER A 41 -13.05 14.11 -7.01
N HIS A 42 -13.56 15.33 -6.97
CA HIS A 42 -14.01 16.04 -8.16
C HIS A 42 -12.90 16.26 -9.18
N ASN A 43 -11.63 16.25 -8.73
CA ASN A 43 -10.44 16.37 -9.58
C ASN A 43 -9.98 15.02 -10.17
N HIS A 44 -10.67 13.92 -9.86
CA HIS A 44 -10.32 12.62 -10.39
C HIS A 44 -10.43 12.61 -11.91
N VAL A 45 -9.46 11.94 -12.60
CA VAL A 45 -9.41 11.92 -14.08
C VAL A 45 -10.63 11.26 -14.72
N PHE A 46 -11.26 10.31 -14.02
CA PHE A 46 -12.47 9.64 -14.47
C PHE A 46 -13.71 10.39 -13.97
N GLN A 47 -14.48 10.97 -14.90
CA GLN A 47 -15.62 11.85 -14.59
C GLN A 47 -16.99 11.20 -14.85
N GLU A 48 -17.02 9.95 -15.30
CA GLU A 48 -18.28 9.26 -15.54
C GLU A 48 -18.98 8.85 -14.23
N LYS A 49 -20.28 8.65 -14.28
CA LYS A 49 -21.11 8.29 -13.12
C LYS A 49 -21.08 6.80 -12.78
N GLN A 50 -20.50 5.97 -13.64
CA GLN A 50 -20.41 4.52 -13.43
C GLN A 50 -19.08 3.98 -13.97
N TYR A 51 -18.53 3.03 -13.25
CA TYR A 51 -17.35 2.28 -13.64
C TYR A 51 -17.58 0.78 -13.38
N ARG A 52 -17.63 -0.04 -14.42
CA ARG A 52 -17.75 -1.51 -14.33
C ARG A 52 -18.88 -2.00 -13.39
N GLY A 53 -20.03 -1.31 -13.42
CA GLY A 53 -21.19 -1.62 -12.56
C GLY A 53 -21.20 -0.91 -11.21
N VAL A 54 -20.15 -0.16 -10.87
CA VAL A 54 -20.03 0.64 -9.63
C VAL A 54 -20.53 2.06 -9.90
N HIS A 55 -21.34 2.62 -9.01
CA HIS A 55 -21.76 4.02 -9.06
C HIS A 55 -20.66 4.92 -8.50
N ILE A 56 -20.33 6.00 -9.21
CA ILE A 56 -19.32 6.98 -8.80
C ILE A 56 -20.00 8.27 -8.33
N ILE A 57 -19.58 8.75 -7.17
CA ILE A 57 -20.06 10.01 -6.58
C ILE A 57 -18.86 10.97 -6.46
N HIS A 58 -18.86 12.03 -7.26
CA HIS A 58 -17.82 13.05 -7.15
C HIS A 58 -18.16 14.05 -6.05
N GLN A 59 -17.19 14.31 -5.17
CA GLN A 59 -17.29 15.31 -4.10
C GLN A 59 -16.18 16.34 -4.18
N TYR A 60 -16.49 17.56 -3.78
CA TYR A 60 -15.50 18.64 -3.76
C TYR A 60 -14.34 18.31 -2.85
N ASP A 61 -13.13 18.40 -3.39
CA ASP A 61 -11.86 18.11 -2.76
C ASP A 61 -10.87 19.25 -3.00
N PRO A 62 -10.57 20.08 -2.01
CA PRO A 62 -9.63 21.19 -2.16
C PRO A 62 -8.15 20.79 -1.93
N GLU A 63 -7.78 19.52 -2.05
CA GLU A 63 -6.41 19.07 -1.80
C GLU A 63 -5.39 19.76 -2.72
N ASP A 64 -5.78 20.08 -3.95
CA ASP A 64 -4.96 20.85 -4.91
C ASP A 64 -4.56 22.23 -4.41
N LYS A 65 -5.39 22.88 -3.56
CA LYS A 65 -5.18 24.21 -3.00
C LYS A 65 -4.65 24.22 -1.58
N MET A 66 -5.04 23.24 -0.79
CA MET A 66 -4.80 23.19 0.67
C MET A 66 -3.84 22.07 1.09
N GLY A 67 -3.35 21.26 0.12
CA GLY A 67 -2.57 20.08 0.43
C GLY A 67 -3.37 19.09 1.28
N SER A 68 -2.70 18.32 2.13
CA SER A 68 -3.35 17.31 2.97
C SER A 68 -4.46 17.83 3.89
N ALA A 69 -4.53 19.14 4.17
CA ALA A 69 -5.65 19.72 4.91
C ALA A 69 -6.97 19.66 4.11
N GLY A 70 -6.90 19.66 2.79
CA GLY A 70 -8.06 19.50 1.92
C GLY A 70 -8.80 18.17 2.10
N GLN A 71 -8.08 17.11 2.47
CA GLN A 71 -8.68 15.79 2.72
C GLN A 71 -9.73 15.82 3.83
N PHE A 72 -9.56 16.66 4.86
CA PHE A 72 -10.56 16.82 5.91
C PHE A 72 -11.89 17.37 5.39
N ILE A 73 -11.83 18.29 4.42
CA ILE A 73 -13.01 18.88 3.79
C ILE A 73 -13.65 17.88 2.84
N TYR A 74 -12.83 17.16 2.07
CA TYR A 74 -13.30 16.11 1.17
C TYR A 74 -14.05 15.02 1.93
N ASP A 75 -13.46 14.47 3.00
CA ASP A 75 -14.10 13.44 3.82
C ASP A 75 -15.40 13.96 4.48
N LEU A 76 -15.40 15.21 4.96
CA LEU A 76 -16.63 15.82 5.47
C LEU A 76 -17.73 15.84 4.40
N ASN A 77 -17.42 16.27 3.17
CA ASN A 77 -18.38 16.32 2.07
C ASN A 77 -18.92 14.91 1.74
N CYS A 78 -18.05 13.90 1.70
CA CYS A 78 -18.44 12.50 1.46
C CYS A 78 -19.38 12.00 2.57
N ILE A 79 -19.04 12.25 3.84
CA ILE A 79 -19.86 11.84 5.00
C ILE A 79 -21.23 12.55 4.98
N LEU A 80 -21.28 13.86 4.72
CA LEU A 80 -22.54 14.61 4.67
C LEU A 80 -23.44 14.16 3.52
N ASP A 81 -22.87 13.82 2.35
CA ASP A 81 -23.62 13.28 1.22
C ASP A 81 -24.15 11.87 1.54
N SER A 82 -23.35 11.02 2.19
CA SER A 82 -23.72 9.65 2.56
C SER A 82 -24.99 9.60 3.44
N ARG A 83 -25.21 10.62 4.28
CA ARG A 83 -26.40 10.73 5.14
C ARG A 83 -27.72 10.82 4.37
N LYS A 84 -27.67 11.22 3.08
CA LYS A 84 -28.85 11.41 2.22
C LYS A 84 -29.20 10.17 1.39
N ARG A 85 -28.37 9.10 1.47
CA ARG A 85 -28.43 7.99 0.52
C ARG A 85 -28.87 6.65 1.07
N ASN A 86 -29.04 6.52 2.41
CA ASN A 86 -29.50 5.28 3.08
C ASN A 86 -28.64 4.05 2.70
N PHE A 87 -27.35 4.12 2.92
CA PHE A 87 -26.45 2.97 2.78
C PHE A 87 -26.64 2.00 3.95
N ASP A 88 -26.60 0.69 3.67
CA ASP A 88 -26.56 -0.35 4.69
C ASP A 88 -25.21 -0.37 5.37
N ILE A 89 -24.13 -0.30 4.55
CA ILE A 89 -22.73 -0.33 4.99
C ILE A 89 -21.97 0.86 4.41
N ILE A 90 -21.14 1.47 5.25
CA ILE A 90 -20.12 2.41 4.84
C ILE A 90 -18.76 1.83 5.20
N LEU A 91 -17.95 1.49 4.20
CA LEU A 91 -16.56 1.12 4.35
C LEU A 91 -15.69 2.39 4.28
N GLN A 92 -15.07 2.73 5.39
CA GLN A 92 -14.12 3.84 5.48
C GLN A 92 -12.69 3.30 5.34
N LEU A 93 -11.96 3.76 4.33
CA LEU A 93 -10.56 3.42 4.09
C LEU A 93 -9.65 4.48 4.73
N GLY A 94 -8.89 4.06 5.75
CA GLY A 94 -8.11 4.98 6.57
C GLY A 94 -8.96 5.80 7.54
N TYR A 95 -8.28 6.47 8.47
CA TYR A 95 -8.96 7.19 9.56
C TYR A 95 -8.46 8.62 9.80
N THR A 96 -7.36 9.02 9.19
CA THR A 96 -6.61 10.22 9.60
C THR A 96 -7.40 11.53 9.49
N SER A 97 -8.18 11.70 8.43
CA SER A 97 -8.98 12.89 8.15
C SER A 97 -10.47 12.70 8.42
N SER A 98 -10.98 11.48 8.18
CA SER A 98 -12.43 11.18 8.31
C SER A 98 -12.90 11.02 9.75
N SER A 99 -12.05 10.46 10.63
CA SER A 99 -12.45 10.07 11.99
C SER A 99 -12.85 11.24 12.89
N ILE A 100 -12.34 12.44 12.66
CA ILE A 100 -12.75 13.62 13.42
C ILE A 100 -14.22 14.00 13.17
N TRP A 101 -14.77 13.56 12.04
CA TRP A 101 -16.17 13.73 11.62
C TRP A 101 -17.04 12.52 11.97
N SER A 102 -16.53 11.54 12.72
CA SER A 102 -17.23 10.28 13.01
C SER A 102 -18.62 10.47 13.62
N PHE A 103 -18.85 11.53 14.37
CA PHE A 103 -20.15 11.88 14.93
C PHE A 103 -21.21 12.29 13.89
N LEU A 104 -20.79 12.53 12.64
CA LEU A 104 -21.65 12.86 11.50
C LEU A 104 -22.01 11.64 10.65
N PHE A 105 -21.44 10.48 10.85
CA PHE A 105 -21.84 9.29 10.12
C PHE A 105 -23.33 8.98 10.24
N PRO A 106 -23.97 8.43 9.19
CA PRO A 106 -25.39 8.05 9.28
C PRO A 106 -25.63 7.01 10.37
N LYS A 107 -26.56 7.28 11.29
CA LYS A 107 -26.85 6.38 12.43
C LYS A 107 -27.45 5.02 12.03
N LYS A 108 -28.02 4.93 10.81
CA LYS A 108 -28.66 3.71 10.30
C LYS A 108 -27.69 2.80 9.52
N SER A 109 -26.53 3.30 9.16
CA SER A 109 -25.52 2.55 8.40
C SER A 109 -24.53 1.89 9.36
N THR A 110 -24.12 0.68 9.06
CA THR A 110 -22.98 0.03 9.71
C THR A 110 -21.68 0.63 9.21
N ILE A 111 -20.89 1.21 10.09
CA ILE A 111 -19.60 1.82 9.77
C ILE A 111 -18.49 0.80 10.01
N ILE A 112 -17.75 0.46 8.96
CA ILE A 112 -16.61 -0.46 9.00
C ILE A 112 -15.38 0.35 8.61
N THR A 113 -14.37 0.44 9.46
CA THR A 113 -13.17 1.22 9.19
C THR A 113 -11.96 0.31 9.04
N ASN A 114 -11.27 0.41 7.90
CA ASN A 114 -9.93 -0.13 7.73
C ASN A 114 -8.94 0.84 8.39
N MET A 115 -8.25 0.36 9.43
CA MET A 115 -7.39 1.18 10.27
C MET A 115 -6.04 1.52 9.64
N ASP A 116 -5.71 0.92 8.46
CA ASP A 116 -4.42 1.14 7.81
C ASP A 116 -3.23 0.90 8.76
N GLY A 117 -2.07 1.49 8.47
CA GLY A 117 -0.90 1.43 9.33
C GLY A 117 -0.94 2.39 10.51
N LEU A 118 0.07 2.29 11.38
CA LEU A 118 0.26 3.21 12.51
C LEU A 118 0.84 4.54 12.03
N GLU A 119 0.00 5.37 11.38
CA GLU A 119 0.44 6.63 10.75
C GLU A 119 1.21 7.55 11.71
N TRP A 120 0.86 7.56 12.99
CA TRP A 120 1.54 8.34 14.00
C TRP A 120 2.99 7.89 14.30
N LYS A 121 3.40 6.69 13.88
CA LYS A 121 4.79 6.21 14.00
C LYS A 121 5.71 6.78 12.92
N ARG A 122 5.17 7.37 11.85
CA ARG A 122 5.99 7.89 10.75
C ARG A 122 6.84 9.07 11.20
N THR A 123 8.13 8.97 10.95
CA THR A 123 9.15 9.95 11.39
C THR A 123 9.04 11.32 10.71
N LYS A 124 8.41 11.38 9.54
CA LYS A 124 8.15 12.63 8.82
C LYS A 124 7.20 13.59 9.55
N TYR A 125 6.42 13.10 10.51
CA TYR A 125 5.45 13.92 11.21
C TYR A 125 6.03 14.55 12.48
N SER A 126 5.70 15.83 12.70
CA SER A 126 6.00 16.52 13.94
C SER A 126 5.33 15.85 15.15
N LYS A 127 5.86 16.05 16.35
CA LYS A 127 5.25 15.52 17.60
C LYS A 127 3.79 15.97 17.78
N THR A 128 3.45 17.18 17.33
CA THR A 128 2.06 17.69 17.36
C THR A 128 1.17 16.93 16.40
N THR A 129 1.63 16.69 15.17
CA THR A 129 0.91 15.88 14.18
C THR A 129 0.74 14.44 14.66
N GLN A 130 1.77 13.84 15.26
CA GLN A 130 1.68 12.48 15.82
C GLN A 130 0.63 12.40 16.95
N LYS A 131 0.53 13.41 17.81
CA LYS A 131 -0.53 13.49 18.85
C LYS A 131 -1.91 13.60 18.22
N PHE A 132 -2.05 14.42 17.17
CA PHE A 132 -3.31 14.54 16.45
C PHE A 132 -3.70 13.20 15.80
N LEU A 133 -2.76 12.50 15.15
CA LEU A 133 -3.02 11.19 14.53
C LEU A 133 -3.46 10.13 15.55
N LYS A 134 -2.88 10.13 16.78
CA LYS A 134 -3.35 9.27 17.89
C LYS A 134 -4.76 9.62 18.34
N PHE A 135 -5.10 10.91 18.35
CA PHE A 135 -6.47 11.35 18.64
C PHE A 135 -7.44 10.90 17.55
N ALA A 136 -7.07 11.05 16.27
CA ALA A 136 -7.84 10.59 15.12
C ALA A 136 -8.08 9.06 15.18
N GLU A 137 -7.04 8.28 15.50
CA GLU A 137 -7.13 6.83 15.72
C GLU A 137 -8.17 6.47 16.81
N GLN A 138 -8.11 7.15 17.94
CA GLN A 138 -9.09 6.94 19.03
C GLN A 138 -10.52 7.27 18.59
N LYS A 139 -10.69 8.32 17.77
CA LYS A 139 -12.00 8.69 17.20
C LYS A 139 -12.52 7.63 16.24
N ALA A 140 -11.64 7.07 15.39
CA ALA A 140 -12.00 5.98 14.49
C ALA A 140 -12.46 4.74 15.25
N VAL A 141 -11.70 4.32 16.27
CA VAL A 141 -12.08 3.18 17.12
C VAL A 141 -13.45 3.36 17.76
N LYS A 142 -13.75 4.57 18.27
CA LYS A 142 -15.05 4.86 18.92
C LYS A 142 -16.20 5.08 17.95
N GLY A 143 -15.91 5.50 16.72
CA GLY A 143 -16.90 5.88 15.73
C GLY A 143 -17.27 4.76 14.74
N SER A 144 -16.62 3.60 14.83
CA SER A 144 -16.85 2.46 13.96
C SER A 144 -17.58 1.34 14.68
N ASN A 145 -18.45 0.63 13.94
CA ASN A 145 -19.09 -0.58 14.44
C ASN A 145 -18.14 -1.78 14.35
N TYR A 146 -17.33 -1.84 13.30
CA TYR A 146 -16.32 -2.86 13.09
C TYR A 146 -15.01 -2.25 12.62
N LEU A 147 -13.90 -2.86 13.02
CA LEU A 147 -12.56 -2.45 12.63
C LEU A 147 -11.89 -3.55 11.79
N ILE A 148 -11.16 -3.14 10.76
CA ILE A 148 -10.31 -4.01 9.98
C ILE A 148 -8.85 -3.59 10.24
N ALA A 149 -8.02 -4.56 10.52
CA ALA A 149 -6.57 -4.42 10.58
C ALA A 149 -5.95 -5.17 9.39
N ASP A 150 -5.09 -4.52 8.64
CA ASP A 150 -4.42 -5.08 7.47
C ASP A 150 -3.21 -5.97 7.82
N SER A 151 -2.80 -5.98 9.09
CA SER A 151 -1.75 -6.84 9.60
C SER A 151 -2.05 -7.36 11.01
N LEU A 152 -1.44 -8.50 11.36
CA LEU A 152 -1.56 -9.07 12.69
C LEU A 152 -0.98 -8.15 13.76
N GLY A 153 0.09 -7.41 13.48
CA GLY A 153 0.67 -6.43 14.39
C GLY A 153 -0.29 -5.28 14.69
N ILE A 154 -1.02 -4.76 13.69
CA ILE A 154 -2.06 -3.74 13.89
C ILE A 154 -3.24 -4.30 14.69
N LYS A 155 -3.70 -5.52 14.38
CA LYS A 155 -4.75 -6.20 15.15
C LYS A 155 -4.38 -6.31 16.62
N GLN A 156 -3.19 -6.80 16.93
CA GLN A 156 -2.69 -6.94 18.28
C GLN A 156 -2.60 -5.59 19.00
N TYR A 157 -2.04 -4.58 18.34
CA TYR A 157 -1.94 -3.23 18.87
C TYR A 157 -3.31 -2.64 19.24
N LEU A 158 -4.34 -2.81 18.41
CA LEU A 158 -5.70 -2.34 18.69
C LEU A 158 -6.30 -3.06 19.90
N GLN A 159 -6.08 -4.37 20.02
CA GLN A 159 -6.51 -5.17 21.16
C GLN A 159 -5.81 -4.71 22.46
N GLU A 160 -4.49 -4.54 22.43
CA GLU A 160 -3.71 -4.16 23.62
C GLU A 160 -4.02 -2.73 24.09
N LYS A 161 -4.13 -1.80 23.14
CA LYS A 161 -4.28 -0.38 23.47
C LYS A 161 -5.71 0.04 23.78
N TYR A 162 -6.66 -0.49 23.03
CA TYR A 162 -8.07 -0.04 23.09
C TYR A 162 -9.01 -1.11 23.62
N ASN A 163 -8.54 -2.33 23.83
CA ASN A 163 -9.34 -3.51 24.20
C ASN A 163 -10.51 -3.74 23.22
N VAL A 164 -10.25 -3.60 21.92
CA VAL A 164 -11.23 -3.81 20.85
C VAL A 164 -10.76 -4.92 19.91
N GLU A 165 -11.72 -5.70 19.43
CA GLU A 165 -11.46 -6.71 18.42
C GLU A 165 -11.47 -6.07 17.01
N ALA A 166 -10.41 -6.32 16.24
CA ALA A 166 -10.35 -5.98 14.81
C ALA A 166 -10.29 -7.26 13.97
N THR A 167 -10.99 -7.28 12.85
CA THR A 167 -10.89 -8.37 11.88
C THR A 167 -9.60 -8.21 11.08
N TYR A 168 -8.75 -9.24 11.06
CA TYR A 168 -7.57 -9.23 10.21
C TYR A 168 -7.98 -9.55 8.77
N ILE A 169 -7.78 -8.60 7.87
CA ILE A 169 -7.91 -8.77 6.42
C ILE A 169 -6.76 -8.02 5.78
N ALA A 170 -5.81 -8.76 5.23
CA ALA A 170 -4.63 -8.20 4.58
C ALA A 170 -4.98 -7.52 3.24
N TYR A 171 -3.98 -6.89 2.65
CA TYR A 171 -4.03 -6.40 1.28
C TYR A 171 -3.90 -7.57 0.29
N GLY A 172 -4.31 -7.37 -0.96
CA GLY A 172 -4.22 -8.39 -2.02
C GLY A 172 -3.19 -8.04 -3.09
N ALA A 173 -2.75 -9.06 -3.82
CA ALA A 173 -1.95 -8.89 -5.03
C ALA A 173 -2.43 -9.82 -6.15
N GLU A 174 -2.15 -9.41 -7.39
CA GLU A 174 -2.44 -10.18 -8.60
C GLU A 174 -1.21 -10.98 -8.99
N PRO A 175 -1.27 -12.33 -9.11
CA PRO A 175 -0.16 -13.14 -9.60
C PRO A 175 0.31 -12.69 -10.99
N PHE A 176 1.59 -12.44 -11.14
CA PHE A 176 2.19 -12.03 -12.41
C PHE A 176 2.60 -13.27 -13.23
N LEU A 177 1.89 -13.51 -14.35
CA LEU A 177 2.03 -14.71 -15.15
C LEU A 177 2.56 -14.46 -16.58
N LYS A 178 2.60 -13.21 -17.04
CA LYS A 178 2.94 -12.87 -18.43
C LYS A 178 4.22 -12.02 -18.48
N GLN A 179 5.35 -12.69 -18.48
CA GLN A 179 6.65 -12.03 -18.52
C GLN A 179 6.95 -11.53 -19.95
N LYS A 180 7.55 -10.33 -20.03
CA LYS A 180 7.97 -9.68 -21.26
C LYS A 180 9.38 -9.12 -21.08
N GLU A 181 10.39 -9.93 -21.38
CA GLU A 181 11.79 -9.56 -21.17
C GLU A 181 12.19 -8.35 -22.03
N GLU A 182 11.58 -8.18 -23.20
CA GLU A 182 11.82 -7.05 -24.08
C GLU A 182 11.56 -5.68 -23.44
N LEU A 183 10.71 -5.60 -22.39
CA LEU A 183 10.46 -4.35 -21.67
C LEU A 183 11.67 -3.86 -20.88
N LEU A 184 12.64 -4.72 -20.59
CA LEU A 184 13.86 -4.33 -19.87
C LEU A 184 14.71 -3.34 -20.68
N SER A 185 14.65 -3.42 -22.01
CA SER A 185 15.39 -2.51 -22.90
C SER A 185 15.02 -1.04 -22.70
N VAL A 186 13.78 -0.75 -22.27
CA VAL A 186 13.32 0.62 -21.96
C VAL A 186 14.13 1.25 -20.81
N TYR A 187 14.67 0.40 -19.94
CA TYR A 187 15.42 0.81 -18.73
C TYR A 187 16.92 0.56 -18.86
N ASN A 188 17.40 0.10 -20.03
CA ASN A 188 18.80 -0.25 -20.30
C ASN A 188 19.34 -1.26 -19.27
N VAL A 189 18.57 -2.27 -18.93
CA VAL A 189 18.97 -3.35 -18.03
C VAL A 189 18.71 -4.72 -18.66
N GLU A 190 19.42 -5.74 -18.15
CA GLU A 190 19.32 -7.12 -18.60
C GLU A 190 18.84 -8.02 -17.44
N LYS A 191 18.20 -9.12 -17.79
CA LYS A 191 17.70 -10.12 -16.84
C LYS A 191 18.79 -10.57 -15.85
N ASN A 192 18.45 -10.54 -14.57
CA ASN A 192 19.31 -10.92 -13.45
C ASN A 192 20.63 -10.10 -13.33
N ASN A 193 20.75 -9.02 -14.09
CA ASN A 193 21.94 -8.18 -14.09
C ASN A 193 21.69 -6.76 -13.55
N TYR A 194 20.64 -6.57 -12.77
CA TYR A 194 20.34 -5.34 -12.05
C TYR A 194 19.64 -5.63 -10.72
N ASN A 195 19.76 -4.69 -9.81
CA ASN A 195 19.04 -4.69 -8.55
C ASN A 195 17.89 -3.66 -8.61
N LEU A 196 16.82 -3.89 -7.87
CA LEU A 196 15.62 -3.05 -7.94
C LEU A 196 15.17 -2.61 -6.55
N LEU A 197 14.85 -1.32 -6.42
CA LEU A 197 14.22 -0.74 -5.25
C LEU A 197 13.03 0.10 -5.71
N ILE A 198 11.82 -0.19 -5.19
CA ILE A 198 10.61 0.58 -5.48
C ILE A 198 10.05 1.12 -4.17
N ALA A 199 10.10 2.44 -3.97
CA ALA A 199 9.61 3.06 -2.74
C ALA A 199 9.25 4.53 -2.93
N ARG A 200 8.39 5.06 -2.05
CA ARG A 200 8.30 6.51 -1.85
C ARG A 200 9.59 7.01 -1.20
N PHE A 201 10.07 8.17 -1.61
CA PHE A 201 11.29 8.76 -1.06
C PHE A 201 11.00 9.38 0.31
N GLU A 202 10.93 8.50 1.32
CA GLU A 202 10.72 8.82 2.74
C GLU A 202 11.80 8.10 3.58
N PRO A 203 12.32 8.69 4.66
CA PRO A 203 13.38 8.09 5.48
C PRO A 203 13.04 6.70 6.01
N GLU A 204 11.78 6.46 6.39
CA GLU A 204 11.30 5.17 6.89
C GLU A 204 11.34 4.03 5.88
N ASN A 205 11.61 4.32 4.61
CA ASN A 205 11.79 3.30 3.56
C ASN A 205 13.25 2.88 3.37
N ASN A 206 14.16 3.34 4.23
CA ASN A 206 15.57 2.91 4.31
C ASN A 206 16.35 2.94 2.98
N ILE A 207 15.93 3.82 2.04
CA ILE A 207 16.58 3.92 0.71
C ILE A 207 18.06 4.25 0.88
N GLU A 208 18.41 5.16 1.78
CA GLU A 208 19.78 5.58 2.03
C GLU A 208 20.65 4.42 2.54
N VAL A 209 20.17 3.67 3.52
CA VAL A 209 20.86 2.48 4.08
C VAL A 209 21.11 1.43 3.00
N ILE A 210 20.11 1.19 2.14
CA ILE A 210 20.23 0.23 1.04
C ILE A 210 21.30 0.69 0.06
N LEU A 211 21.27 1.95 -0.36
CA LEU A 211 22.25 2.48 -1.32
C LEU A 211 23.65 2.57 -0.75
N ASP A 212 23.82 2.92 0.55
CA ASP A 212 25.13 2.90 1.23
C ASP A 212 25.72 1.48 1.18
N GLY A 213 24.95 0.45 1.53
CA GLY A 213 25.42 -0.94 1.48
C GLY A 213 25.76 -1.42 0.06
N ILE A 214 25.03 -0.97 -0.95
CA ILE A 214 25.32 -1.25 -2.36
C ILE A 214 26.67 -0.63 -2.75
N VAL A 215 26.90 0.63 -2.41
CA VAL A 215 28.16 1.31 -2.67
C VAL A 215 29.34 0.61 -1.98
N ASP A 216 29.14 0.21 -0.72
CA ASP A 216 30.18 -0.47 0.06
C ASP A 216 30.53 -1.87 -0.46
N SER A 217 29.60 -2.55 -1.15
CA SER A 217 29.81 -3.87 -1.76
C SER A 217 30.70 -3.82 -2.99
N LYS A 218 30.83 -2.63 -3.63
CA LYS A 218 31.52 -2.43 -4.92
C LYS A 218 30.93 -3.29 -6.06
N ASP A 219 29.69 -3.73 -5.94
CA ASP A 219 28.94 -4.36 -7.04
C ASP A 219 28.69 -3.32 -8.13
N ASP A 220 28.98 -3.67 -9.36
CA ASP A 220 28.86 -2.79 -10.53
C ASP A 220 27.49 -2.90 -11.22
N LYS A 221 26.63 -3.82 -10.76
CA LYS A 221 25.28 -3.95 -11.30
C LYS A 221 24.49 -2.66 -11.14
N VAL A 222 23.70 -2.36 -12.17
CA VAL A 222 22.76 -1.25 -12.13
C VAL A 222 21.75 -1.44 -10.99
N VAL A 223 21.49 -0.36 -10.28
CA VAL A 223 20.43 -0.30 -9.27
C VAL A 223 19.36 0.67 -9.76
N LEU A 224 18.18 0.15 -10.09
CA LEU A 224 17.03 0.98 -10.43
C LEU A 224 16.32 1.41 -9.16
N VAL A 225 16.30 2.70 -8.88
CA VAL A 225 15.59 3.32 -7.74
C VAL A 225 14.34 4.00 -8.28
N VAL A 226 13.21 3.32 -8.11
CA VAL A 226 11.92 3.72 -8.67
C VAL A 226 11.07 4.42 -7.62
N GLY A 227 10.62 5.63 -7.92
CA GLY A 227 9.74 6.43 -7.09
C GLY A 227 9.87 7.91 -7.39
N ASN A 228 8.86 8.68 -6.97
CA ASN A 228 8.92 10.14 -7.12
C ASN A 228 9.91 10.72 -6.09
N SER A 229 11.03 11.23 -6.59
CA SER A 229 12.13 11.81 -5.80
C SER A 229 12.06 13.34 -5.70
N ASN A 230 10.93 13.98 -6.05
CA ASN A 230 10.77 15.44 -6.06
C ASN A 230 10.41 15.97 -4.65
N ASN A 231 11.21 15.62 -3.65
CA ASN A 231 11.13 16.14 -2.28
C ASN A 231 12.53 16.36 -1.70
N SER A 232 12.64 16.91 -0.50
CA SER A 232 13.92 17.22 0.15
C SER A 232 14.80 15.99 0.35
N PHE A 233 14.21 14.87 0.76
CA PHE A 233 14.93 13.60 0.97
C PHE A 233 15.41 13.00 -0.36
N GLY A 234 14.58 13.04 -1.42
CA GLY A 234 14.98 12.61 -2.76
C GLY A 234 16.13 13.45 -3.32
N ASN A 235 16.11 14.77 -3.11
CA ASN A 235 17.21 15.65 -3.52
C ASN A 235 18.50 15.35 -2.73
N HIS A 236 18.39 15.08 -1.41
CA HIS A 236 19.52 14.65 -0.60
C HIS A 236 20.15 13.37 -1.18
N LEU A 237 19.35 12.33 -1.45
CA LEU A 237 19.85 11.06 -1.99
C LEU A 237 20.50 11.23 -3.37
N LYS A 238 19.88 11.97 -4.28
CA LYS A 238 20.47 12.24 -5.60
C LYS A 238 21.83 12.94 -5.49
N ASN A 239 21.97 13.90 -4.58
CA ASN A 239 23.24 14.58 -4.35
C ASN A 239 24.28 13.65 -3.74
N LYS A 240 23.91 12.87 -2.70
CA LYS A 240 24.81 11.94 -2.02
C LYS A 240 25.37 10.89 -2.98
N PHE A 241 24.53 10.33 -3.84
CA PHE A 241 24.91 9.24 -4.74
C PHE A 241 25.24 9.69 -6.18
N SER A 242 25.41 10.99 -6.43
CA SER A 242 25.62 11.56 -7.77
C SER A 242 26.90 11.07 -8.48
N SER A 243 27.91 10.61 -7.74
CA SER A 243 29.16 10.06 -8.29
C SER A 243 29.08 8.59 -8.71
N TYR A 244 27.99 7.89 -8.38
CA TYR A 244 27.82 6.46 -8.63
C TYR A 244 26.94 6.25 -9.86
N GLN A 245 27.55 5.97 -11.02
CA GLN A 245 26.86 5.85 -12.30
C GLN A 245 25.93 4.64 -12.40
N ASN A 246 26.16 3.61 -11.56
CA ASN A 246 25.32 2.42 -11.49
C ASN A 246 24.03 2.64 -10.66
N ILE A 247 23.87 3.76 -9.93
CA ILE A 247 22.65 4.09 -9.20
C ILE A 247 21.74 4.98 -10.06
N CYS A 248 20.64 4.41 -10.58
CA CYS A 248 19.75 5.06 -11.52
C CYS A 248 18.43 5.46 -10.86
N PHE A 249 18.22 6.75 -10.60
CA PHE A 249 16.93 7.29 -10.14
C PHE A 249 15.99 7.47 -11.33
N THR A 250 15.07 6.53 -11.54
CA THR A 250 14.19 6.50 -12.74
C THR A 250 13.01 7.46 -12.67
N GLY A 251 12.73 8.02 -11.48
CA GLY A 251 11.43 8.66 -11.23
C GLY A 251 10.31 7.64 -10.98
N GLY A 252 9.06 8.12 -10.97
CA GLY A 252 7.90 7.24 -10.78
C GLY A 252 7.56 6.46 -12.06
N ILE A 253 7.38 5.16 -11.92
CA ILE A 253 6.84 4.29 -12.97
C ILE A 253 5.43 3.89 -12.53
N TYR A 254 4.41 4.20 -13.35
CA TYR A 254 3.00 3.95 -13.03
C TYR A 254 2.39 2.85 -13.90
N ASN A 255 3.11 2.36 -14.89
CA ASN A 255 2.71 1.21 -15.68
C ASN A 255 2.98 -0.08 -14.90
N LYS A 256 1.91 -0.76 -14.46
CA LYS A 256 2.00 -1.99 -13.67
C LYS A 256 2.76 -3.10 -14.41
N GLU A 257 2.55 -3.27 -15.72
CA GLU A 257 3.23 -4.29 -16.51
C GLU A 257 4.75 -4.08 -16.50
N HIS A 258 5.21 -2.83 -16.62
CA HIS A 258 6.63 -2.50 -16.50
C HIS A 258 7.18 -2.82 -15.11
N LEU A 259 6.47 -2.41 -14.05
CA LEU A 259 6.91 -2.67 -12.67
C LEU A 259 7.00 -4.17 -12.36
N ASP A 260 6.02 -4.95 -12.80
CA ASP A 260 6.01 -6.39 -12.53
C ASP A 260 7.12 -7.11 -13.31
N ASN A 261 7.41 -6.71 -14.55
CA ASN A 261 8.55 -7.23 -15.32
C ASN A 261 9.88 -6.85 -14.66
N LEU A 262 10.04 -5.60 -14.20
CA LEU A 262 11.24 -5.18 -13.47
C LEU A 262 11.44 -5.98 -12.18
N ARG A 263 10.37 -6.28 -11.43
CA ARG A 263 10.46 -7.14 -10.23
C ARG A 263 10.87 -8.56 -10.59
N TYR A 264 10.22 -9.15 -11.59
CA TYR A 264 10.44 -10.55 -12.01
C TYR A 264 11.87 -10.81 -12.47
N PHE A 265 12.44 -9.91 -13.25
CA PHE A 265 13.76 -10.06 -13.86
C PHE A 265 14.90 -9.45 -13.04
N SER A 266 14.63 -8.83 -11.90
CA SER A 266 15.68 -8.30 -11.03
C SER A 266 16.55 -9.41 -10.42
N ASN A 267 17.83 -9.12 -10.17
CA ASN A 267 18.70 -9.98 -9.38
C ASN A 267 18.24 -10.00 -7.91
N LEU A 268 18.19 -8.83 -7.26
CA LEU A 268 17.64 -8.64 -5.93
C LEU A 268 16.60 -7.51 -5.96
N TYR A 269 15.50 -7.72 -5.24
CA TYR A 269 14.49 -6.70 -4.97
C TYR A 269 14.62 -6.23 -3.51
N PHE A 270 14.95 -4.95 -3.31
CA PHE A 270 15.08 -4.38 -1.97
C PHE A 270 13.77 -3.79 -1.49
N HIS A 271 13.33 -4.24 -0.31
CA HIS A 271 12.13 -3.76 0.37
C HIS A 271 12.49 -3.12 1.71
N GLY A 272 12.72 -1.81 1.71
CA GLY A 272 13.21 -1.08 2.87
C GLY A 272 12.14 -0.61 3.87
N HIS A 273 10.86 -0.82 3.62
CA HIS A 273 9.78 -0.30 4.46
C HIS A 273 9.87 -0.81 5.90
N SER A 274 9.92 0.12 6.86
CA SER A 274 10.04 -0.19 8.29
C SER A 274 8.80 0.15 9.11
N VAL A 275 7.84 0.87 8.53
CA VAL A 275 6.59 1.32 9.17
C VAL A 275 5.40 0.97 8.30
N GLY A 276 4.34 0.47 8.91
CA GLY A 276 3.08 0.18 8.23
C GLY A 276 2.53 -1.20 8.57
N GLY A 277 1.45 -1.57 7.91
CA GLY A 277 0.84 -2.89 7.95
C GLY A 277 1.36 -3.80 6.83
N THR A 278 0.45 -4.55 6.20
CA THR A 278 0.77 -5.31 4.97
C THR A 278 1.06 -4.34 3.83
N ASN A 279 2.30 -4.33 3.35
CA ASN A 279 2.70 -3.38 2.31
C ASN A 279 2.35 -3.91 0.91
N PRO A 280 1.53 -3.19 0.11
CA PRO A 280 1.17 -3.62 -1.25
C PRO A 280 2.38 -3.90 -2.14
N SER A 281 3.43 -3.06 -2.07
CA SER A 281 4.63 -3.25 -2.91
C SER A 281 5.40 -4.53 -2.56
N LEU A 282 5.32 -5.00 -1.30
CA LEU A 282 5.88 -6.28 -0.89
C LEU A 282 5.13 -7.44 -1.52
N LEU A 283 3.79 -7.41 -1.42
CA LEU A 283 2.94 -8.46 -2.01
C LEU A 283 3.08 -8.51 -3.53
N GLU A 284 3.19 -7.35 -4.19
CA GLU A 284 3.45 -7.27 -5.62
C GLU A 284 4.82 -7.85 -6.00
N ALA A 285 5.84 -7.69 -5.15
CA ALA A 285 7.15 -8.30 -5.38
C ALA A 285 7.10 -9.84 -5.25
N MET A 286 6.38 -10.35 -4.24
CA MET A 286 6.11 -11.79 -4.10
C MET A 286 5.32 -12.32 -5.30
N ALA A 287 4.27 -11.60 -5.73
CA ALA A 287 3.42 -11.95 -6.87
C ALA A 287 4.19 -11.94 -8.21
N ALA A 288 5.21 -11.12 -8.32
CA ALA A 288 6.11 -11.05 -9.47
C ALA A 288 7.35 -11.95 -9.31
N LYS A 289 7.38 -12.88 -8.37
CA LYS A 289 8.50 -13.81 -8.15
C LYS A 289 9.86 -13.13 -8.03
N ALA A 290 9.94 -11.98 -7.36
CA ALA A 290 11.20 -11.32 -7.05
C ALA A 290 11.95 -12.05 -5.91
N LEU A 291 13.28 -12.07 -5.95
CA LEU A 291 14.09 -12.48 -4.80
C LEU A 291 14.22 -11.28 -3.85
N ILE A 292 13.63 -11.38 -2.67
CA ILE A 292 13.39 -10.25 -1.78
C ILE A 292 14.48 -10.14 -0.71
N VAL A 293 15.03 -8.93 -0.56
CA VAL A 293 15.86 -8.50 0.57
C VAL A 293 15.07 -7.43 1.32
N ALA A 294 14.51 -7.78 2.48
CA ALA A 294 13.60 -6.94 3.23
C ALA A 294 14.23 -6.35 4.50
N HIS A 295 13.79 -5.15 4.90
CA HIS A 295 14.14 -4.61 6.21
C HIS A 295 13.65 -5.54 7.33
N ASN A 296 14.53 -5.81 8.31
CA ASN A 296 14.27 -6.72 9.42
C ASN A 296 13.33 -6.08 10.45
N ASN A 297 12.03 -6.28 10.28
CA ASN A 297 11.00 -5.84 11.22
C ASN A 297 9.85 -6.84 11.29
N GLU A 298 9.00 -6.69 12.29
CA GLU A 298 7.88 -7.59 12.59
C GLU A 298 6.87 -7.73 11.43
N PHE A 299 6.59 -6.64 10.69
CA PHE A 299 5.62 -6.65 9.58
C PHE A 299 6.13 -7.44 8.38
N ASN A 300 7.37 -7.20 7.96
CA ASN A 300 7.98 -7.92 6.85
C ASN A 300 8.16 -9.41 7.19
N ARG A 301 8.62 -9.71 8.42
CA ARG A 301 8.77 -11.10 8.88
C ARG A 301 7.45 -11.85 8.98
N ALA A 302 6.37 -11.19 9.38
CA ALA A 302 5.04 -11.83 9.44
C ALA A 302 4.55 -12.31 8.07
N ILE A 303 4.95 -11.62 6.98
CA ILE A 303 4.54 -11.96 5.61
C ILE A 303 5.53 -12.93 4.95
N LEU A 304 6.84 -12.64 5.02
CA LEU A 304 7.87 -13.34 4.27
C LEU A 304 8.43 -14.56 5.02
N GLN A 305 8.29 -14.60 6.35
CA GLN A 305 8.84 -15.65 7.21
C GLN A 305 10.31 -15.96 6.89
N GLU A 306 10.65 -17.18 6.47
CA GLU A 306 12.01 -17.58 6.08
C GLU A 306 12.25 -17.44 4.56
N ASN A 307 11.27 -16.93 3.81
CA ASN A 307 11.33 -16.85 2.34
C ASN A 307 11.85 -15.50 1.84
N ALA A 308 12.74 -14.86 2.59
CA ALA A 308 13.46 -13.65 2.20
C ALA A 308 14.79 -13.53 2.95
N PHE A 309 15.67 -12.71 2.42
CA PHE A 309 16.81 -12.20 3.15
C PHE A 309 16.43 -10.94 3.93
N TYR A 310 17.11 -10.73 5.06
CA TYR A 310 16.81 -9.59 5.92
C TYR A 310 18.04 -8.74 6.19
N PHE A 311 17.84 -7.42 6.24
CA PHE A 311 18.87 -6.45 6.60
C PHE A 311 18.39 -5.52 7.71
N SER A 312 19.33 -5.08 8.54
CA SER A 312 19.11 -4.07 9.57
C SER A 312 19.97 -2.82 9.32
N ASP A 313 21.08 -2.98 8.59
CA ASP A 313 22.02 -1.91 8.27
C ASP A 313 22.70 -2.10 6.90
N ALA A 314 23.59 -1.18 6.54
CA ALA A 314 24.31 -1.19 5.27
C ALA A 314 25.30 -2.38 5.16
N ALA A 315 25.84 -2.86 6.29
CA ALA A 315 26.76 -4.00 6.29
C ALA A 315 26.07 -5.31 5.93
N ASP A 316 24.81 -5.47 6.37
CA ASP A 316 23.97 -6.61 5.94
C ASP A 316 23.71 -6.56 4.43
N ILE A 317 23.37 -5.40 3.88
CA ILE A 317 23.15 -5.22 2.44
C ILE A 317 24.40 -5.59 1.66
N LYS A 318 25.57 -5.05 2.06
CA LYS A 318 26.86 -5.39 1.44
C LYS A 318 27.06 -6.90 1.40
N ARG A 319 26.96 -7.56 2.55
CA ARG A 319 27.16 -9.02 2.68
C ARG A 319 26.20 -9.79 1.78
N LEU A 320 24.91 -9.41 1.74
CA LEU A 320 23.91 -10.08 0.91
C LEU A 320 24.20 -9.94 -0.58
N ILE A 321 24.61 -8.76 -1.05
CA ILE A 321 24.98 -8.55 -2.45
C ILE A 321 26.19 -9.41 -2.85
N GLU A 322 27.18 -9.54 -1.95
CA GLU A 322 28.42 -10.31 -2.21
C GLU A 322 28.18 -11.83 -2.18
N THR A 323 27.15 -12.31 -1.47
CA THR A 323 26.97 -13.75 -1.20
C THR A 323 25.75 -14.39 -1.85
N VAL A 324 24.70 -13.62 -2.13
CA VAL A 324 23.42 -14.14 -2.63
C VAL A 324 23.41 -14.14 -4.15
N LYS A 325 23.08 -15.30 -4.75
CA LYS A 325 22.86 -15.43 -6.17
C LYS A 325 21.39 -15.81 -6.42
N ARG A 326 20.71 -15.06 -7.27
CA ARG A 326 19.30 -15.28 -7.63
C ARG A 326 19.00 -16.74 -7.99
N THR A 327 19.90 -17.36 -8.75
CA THR A 327 19.72 -18.73 -9.26
C THR A 327 19.69 -19.81 -8.19
N ASP A 328 20.18 -19.53 -7.00
CA ASP A 328 20.31 -20.51 -5.92
C ASP A 328 19.07 -20.52 -4.98
N HIS A 329 18.07 -19.66 -5.26
CA HIS A 329 16.94 -19.40 -4.36
C HIS A 329 15.56 -19.49 -5.04
N ASP A 330 15.43 -20.33 -6.07
CA ASP A 330 14.17 -20.48 -6.81
C ASP A 330 13.02 -21.00 -5.92
N GLN A 331 13.33 -21.87 -4.94
CA GLN A 331 12.32 -22.39 -4.02
C GLN A 331 11.75 -21.29 -3.13
N MET A 332 12.61 -20.44 -2.56
CA MET A 332 12.20 -19.28 -1.72
C MET A 332 11.25 -18.33 -2.50
N VAL A 333 11.58 -18.09 -3.76
CA VAL A 333 10.77 -17.26 -4.65
C VAL A 333 9.42 -17.93 -4.97
N GLN A 334 9.42 -19.24 -5.20
CA GLN A 334 8.20 -20.00 -5.47
C GLN A 334 7.29 -20.04 -4.24
N ASP A 335 7.83 -20.28 -3.04
CA ASP A 335 7.06 -20.30 -1.79
C ASP A 335 6.37 -18.96 -1.52
N ASN A 336 7.05 -17.83 -1.79
CA ASN A 336 6.45 -16.50 -1.73
C ASN A 336 5.30 -16.35 -2.73
N PHE A 337 5.48 -16.82 -3.97
CA PHE A 337 4.44 -16.76 -4.99
C PHE A 337 3.22 -17.64 -4.61
N ASP A 338 3.47 -18.84 -4.08
CA ASP A 338 2.41 -19.75 -3.62
C ASP A 338 1.63 -19.13 -2.45
N THR A 339 2.31 -18.42 -1.55
CA THR A 339 1.68 -17.65 -0.47
C THR A 339 0.73 -16.57 -1.03
N ILE A 340 1.09 -15.89 -2.12
CA ILE A 340 0.18 -14.94 -2.78
C ILE A 340 -1.06 -15.67 -3.30
N ILE A 341 -0.89 -16.80 -3.99
CA ILE A 341 -2.02 -17.56 -4.54
C ILE A 341 -2.94 -18.07 -3.42
N GLN A 342 -2.37 -18.53 -2.32
CA GLN A 342 -3.13 -19.15 -1.24
C GLN A 342 -3.74 -18.14 -0.27
N GLU A 343 -3.03 -17.06 0.07
CA GLU A 343 -3.41 -16.18 1.18
C GLU A 343 -3.74 -14.75 0.78
N PHE A 344 -3.07 -14.19 -0.24
CA PHE A 344 -3.14 -12.77 -0.56
C PHE A 344 -3.70 -12.47 -1.95
N ASN A 345 -4.37 -13.44 -2.62
CA ASN A 345 -5.05 -13.14 -3.88
C ASN A 345 -6.32 -12.31 -3.65
N TRP A 346 -6.66 -11.47 -4.63
CA TRP A 346 -7.79 -10.56 -4.52
C TRP A 346 -9.13 -11.26 -4.28
N ASN A 347 -9.36 -12.46 -4.80
CA ASN A 347 -10.61 -13.18 -4.57
C ASN A 347 -10.79 -13.51 -3.09
N LYS A 348 -9.76 -14.08 -2.45
CA LYS A 348 -9.78 -14.41 -1.02
C LYS A 348 -9.95 -13.16 -0.13
N ILE A 349 -9.25 -12.08 -0.49
CA ILE A 349 -9.37 -10.80 0.23
C ILE A 349 -10.80 -10.24 0.10
N ASN A 350 -11.33 -10.17 -1.12
CA ASN A 350 -12.68 -9.67 -1.39
C ASN A 350 -13.75 -10.51 -0.68
N GLU A 351 -13.63 -11.84 -0.68
CA GLU A 351 -14.52 -12.73 0.07
C GLU A 351 -14.46 -12.49 1.58
N SER A 352 -13.28 -12.20 2.12
CA SER A 352 -13.11 -11.93 3.56
C SER A 352 -13.81 -10.64 3.97
N TYR A 353 -13.72 -9.57 3.14
CA TYR A 353 -14.49 -8.34 3.32
C TYR A 353 -16.00 -8.60 3.20
N LEU A 354 -16.44 -9.35 2.19
CA LEU A 354 -17.87 -9.64 1.99
C LEU A 354 -18.43 -10.44 3.18
N ARG A 355 -17.72 -11.44 3.68
CA ARG A 355 -18.13 -12.19 4.89
C ARG A 355 -18.28 -11.29 6.12
N LEU A 356 -17.37 -10.33 6.30
CA LEU A 356 -17.48 -9.35 7.37
C LEU A 356 -18.72 -8.48 7.19
N PHE A 357 -19.02 -8.04 5.97
CA PHE A 357 -20.21 -7.23 5.67
C PHE A 357 -21.50 -8.00 5.97
N GLU A 358 -21.61 -9.24 5.51
CA GLU A 358 -22.77 -10.10 5.78
C GLU A 358 -22.97 -10.35 7.28
N LYS A 359 -21.88 -10.63 8.01
CA LYS A 359 -21.92 -10.79 9.47
C LYS A 359 -22.35 -9.51 10.18
N SER A 360 -21.97 -8.36 9.66
CA SER A 360 -22.23 -7.05 10.31
C SER A 360 -23.70 -6.60 10.23
N LEU A 361 -24.51 -7.23 9.40
CA LEU A 361 -25.94 -6.93 9.20
C LEU A 361 -26.88 -7.95 9.87
N GLN A 362 -26.33 -9.02 10.43
CA GLN A 362 -27.07 -10.01 11.23
C GLN A 362 -27.27 -9.51 12.67
#